data_f68b6e146ab8a92e760b39980f9e96ae
#
_entry.id   f68b6e146ab8a92e760b39980f9e96ae
#
_cell.length_a   1.000
_cell.length_b   1.000
_cell.length_c   1.000
_cell.angle_alpha   90.00
_cell.angle_beta   90.00
_cell.angle_gamma   90.00
#
_symmetry.space_group_name_H-M   'P 1'
#
loop_
_entity.id
_entity.type
_entity.pdbx_description
1 polymer ?
#
loop_
_entity_poly.entity_id
_entity_poly.type
_entity_poly.pdbx_seq_one_letter_code
_entity_poly.pdbx_strand_id
1 'polypeptide(L)'
;MRPLPTDLLRSFVVVARTGSFTVASEHLCLSQSTVSQHVRRLEDLVGLPLFDRDTRNVRLSQQGDTLHRYALRILDLMDEAMTSVCGPPLSGTVRVGLPEDFASSRLAAALASFVQRNPEVELVITTGLSGELFRGLSEGRHDLVFAKRLSGSRRGYVVRTEPLHWCGSATAPRPVGEAMIPLAVHPQPSISRERIFDALNAAGRPYRIAVVSSSVLVVHAAVMAGLGISAFTGYAMPEGLARVEEDLPDLGVMDYVIDRQASLSDAAEALERVLVDAARGF
;
A
#
# COMPACT_ATOMS: atom_id res chain seq x y z
N MET A 1 -0.55 3.70 -36.95
CA MET A 1 -0.44 3.35 -35.54
C MET A 1 -1.41 2.20 -35.25
N ARG A 2 -0.99 1.07 -34.74
CA ARG A 2 -1.93 -0.03 -34.44
C ARG A 2 -2.64 0.31 -33.13
N PRO A 3 -3.99 0.20 -33.05
CA PRO A 3 -4.71 0.45 -31.81
C PRO A 3 -4.38 -0.64 -30.78
N LEU A 4 -4.30 -0.25 -29.52
CA LEU A 4 -4.16 -1.18 -28.38
C LEU A 4 -5.55 -1.43 -27.78
N PRO A 5 -6.17 -2.59 -28.03
CA PRO A 5 -7.48 -2.91 -27.48
C PRO A 5 -7.45 -2.98 -25.95
N THR A 6 -8.46 -2.42 -25.30
CA THR A 6 -8.52 -2.28 -23.85
C THR A 6 -8.73 -3.59 -23.11
N ASP A 7 -9.41 -4.54 -23.69
CA ASP A 7 -9.55 -5.91 -23.19
C ASP A 7 -8.19 -6.62 -23.06
N LEU A 8 -7.31 -6.41 -24.03
CA LEU A 8 -5.94 -6.94 -24.00
C LEU A 8 -5.10 -6.25 -22.91
N LEU A 9 -5.22 -4.91 -22.79
CA LEU A 9 -4.53 -4.15 -21.74
C LEU A 9 -5.01 -4.55 -20.34
N ARG A 10 -6.34 -4.72 -20.13
CA ARG A 10 -6.88 -5.22 -18.84
C ARG A 10 -6.32 -6.59 -18.50
N SER A 11 -6.34 -7.52 -19.45
CA SER A 11 -5.80 -8.88 -19.21
C SER A 11 -4.32 -8.84 -18.87
N PHE A 12 -3.52 -8.05 -19.59
CA PHE A 12 -2.10 -7.86 -19.35
C PHE A 12 -1.82 -7.28 -17.94
N VAL A 13 -2.52 -6.22 -17.56
CA VAL A 13 -2.37 -5.57 -16.24
C VAL A 13 -2.72 -6.53 -15.10
N VAL A 14 -3.81 -7.30 -15.23
CA VAL A 14 -4.21 -8.25 -14.18
C VAL A 14 -3.22 -9.40 -14.07
N VAL A 15 -2.68 -9.94 -15.19
CA VAL A 15 -1.63 -10.96 -15.17
C VAL A 15 -0.35 -10.43 -14.52
N ALA A 16 0.06 -9.20 -14.87
CA ALA A 16 1.23 -8.56 -14.27
C ALA A 16 1.08 -8.39 -12.74
N ARG A 17 -0.11 -8.03 -12.28
CA ARG A 17 -0.44 -7.83 -10.87
C ARG A 17 -0.49 -9.13 -10.07
N THR A 18 -1.07 -10.18 -10.64
CA THR A 18 -1.28 -11.45 -9.93
C THR A 18 -0.09 -12.41 -10.04
N GLY A 19 0.82 -12.18 -10.99
CA GLY A 19 1.91 -13.09 -11.29
C GLY A 19 1.45 -14.48 -11.78
N SER A 20 0.16 -14.63 -12.16
CA SER A 20 -0.44 -15.92 -12.53
C SER A 20 -1.57 -15.74 -13.53
N PHE A 21 -1.50 -16.46 -14.64
CA PHE A 21 -2.58 -16.49 -15.63
C PHE A 21 -3.87 -17.13 -15.11
N THR A 22 -3.75 -18.10 -14.21
CA THR A 22 -4.90 -18.76 -13.59
C THR A 22 -5.64 -17.81 -12.65
N VAL A 23 -4.91 -17.17 -11.74
CA VAL A 23 -5.52 -16.18 -10.81
C VAL A 23 -6.09 -14.99 -11.58
N ALA A 24 -5.39 -14.52 -12.63
CA ALA A 24 -5.89 -13.44 -13.48
C ALA A 24 -7.20 -13.83 -14.18
N SER A 25 -7.35 -15.07 -14.62
CA SER A 25 -8.58 -15.54 -15.28
C SER A 25 -9.80 -15.52 -14.33
N GLU A 26 -9.60 -15.87 -13.06
CA GLU A 26 -10.64 -15.78 -12.03
C GLU A 26 -11.06 -14.33 -11.78
N HIS A 27 -10.10 -13.42 -11.66
CA HIS A 27 -10.36 -11.97 -11.48
C HIS A 27 -11.10 -11.33 -12.65
N LEU A 28 -10.85 -11.82 -13.87
CA LEU A 28 -11.46 -11.29 -15.10
C LEU A 28 -12.75 -12.00 -15.50
N CYS A 29 -13.15 -13.05 -14.77
CA CYS A 29 -14.26 -13.92 -15.16
C CYS A 29 -14.12 -14.48 -16.59
N LEU A 30 -12.87 -14.81 -16.99
CA LEU A 30 -12.51 -15.37 -18.29
C LEU A 30 -11.86 -16.75 -18.14
N SER A 31 -11.77 -17.51 -19.23
CA SER A 31 -10.94 -18.72 -19.23
C SER A 31 -9.46 -18.37 -19.22
N GLN A 32 -8.63 -19.21 -18.60
CA GLN A 32 -7.17 -19.04 -18.59
C GLN A 32 -6.60 -19.02 -20.03
N SER A 33 -7.18 -19.81 -20.96
CA SER A 33 -6.81 -19.79 -22.37
C SER A 33 -7.09 -18.44 -23.03
N THR A 34 -8.23 -17.79 -22.71
CA THR A 34 -8.59 -16.47 -23.22
C THR A 34 -7.59 -15.42 -22.71
N VAL A 35 -7.27 -15.40 -21.42
CA VAL A 35 -6.29 -14.48 -20.84
C VAL A 35 -4.91 -14.66 -21.48
N SER A 36 -4.47 -15.92 -21.67
CA SER A 36 -3.22 -16.24 -22.34
C SER A 36 -3.19 -15.77 -23.81
N GLN A 37 -4.33 -15.90 -24.49
CA GLN A 37 -4.48 -15.43 -25.87
C GLN A 37 -4.48 -13.89 -25.96
N HIS A 38 -5.12 -13.20 -25.01
CA HIS A 38 -5.10 -11.75 -24.92
C HIS A 38 -3.66 -11.22 -24.78
N VAL A 39 -2.88 -11.79 -23.85
CA VAL A 39 -1.48 -11.40 -23.64
C VAL A 39 -0.65 -11.66 -24.90
N ARG A 40 -0.74 -12.84 -25.53
CA ARG A 40 -0.02 -13.15 -26.78
C ARG A 40 -0.37 -12.16 -27.87
N ARG A 41 -1.66 -11.87 -28.07
CA ARG A 41 -2.12 -10.91 -29.07
C ARG A 41 -1.58 -9.50 -28.80
N LEU A 42 -1.47 -9.11 -27.53
CA LEU A 42 -0.86 -7.83 -27.16
C LEU A 42 0.64 -7.81 -27.48
N GLU A 43 1.37 -8.90 -27.17
CA GLU A 43 2.78 -9.07 -27.54
C GLU A 43 2.98 -9.00 -29.07
N ASP A 44 2.10 -9.64 -29.84
CA ASP A 44 2.12 -9.60 -31.31
C ASP A 44 1.87 -8.17 -31.85
N LEU A 45 0.98 -7.41 -31.22
CA LEU A 45 0.70 -6.03 -31.60
C LEU A 45 1.86 -5.08 -31.28
N VAL A 46 2.52 -5.29 -30.13
CA VAL A 46 3.67 -4.50 -29.69
C VAL A 46 4.95 -4.96 -30.41
N GLY A 47 5.01 -6.22 -30.82
CA GLY A 47 6.17 -6.84 -31.47
C GLY A 47 7.30 -7.22 -30.51
N LEU A 48 7.03 -7.23 -29.21
CA LEU A 48 8.02 -7.51 -28.15
C LEU A 48 7.37 -8.36 -27.04
N PRO A 49 8.14 -9.27 -26.39
CA PRO A 49 7.66 -10.02 -25.23
C PRO A 49 7.45 -9.05 -24.05
N LEU A 50 6.31 -9.19 -23.38
CA LEU A 50 5.93 -8.37 -22.22
C LEU A 50 6.18 -9.10 -20.91
N PHE A 51 6.29 -10.44 -20.97
CA PHE A 51 6.65 -11.26 -19.82
C PHE A 51 7.91 -12.08 -20.11
N ASP A 52 8.75 -12.26 -19.10
CA ASP A 52 9.88 -13.17 -19.16
C ASP A 52 9.36 -14.62 -19.17
N ARG A 53 9.93 -15.44 -20.08
CA ARG A 53 9.51 -16.83 -20.28
C ARG A 53 10.17 -17.81 -19.30
N ASP A 54 10.43 -17.40 -18.07
CA ASP A 54 10.93 -18.34 -17.09
C ASP A 54 9.77 -19.16 -16.51
N THR A 55 9.89 -20.51 -16.58
CA THR A 55 8.78 -21.47 -16.44
C THR A 55 8.21 -21.57 -15.02
N ARG A 56 8.73 -20.83 -14.04
CA ARG A 56 8.29 -20.91 -12.63
C ARG A 56 7.61 -19.65 -12.09
N ASN A 57 7.81 -18.49 -12.71
CA ASN A 57 7.20 -17.23 -12.26
C ASN A 57 6.88 -16.33 -13.45
N VAL A 58 5.69 -15.76 -13.46
CA VAL A 58 5.29 -14.76 -14.46
C VAL A 58 5.82 -13.40 -13.99
N ARG A 59 6.87 -12.90 -14.67
CA ARG A 59 7.46 -11.58 -14.38
C ARG A 59 7.40 -10.71 -15.62
N LEU A 60 7.26 -9.41 -15.42
CA LEU A 60 7.33 -8.45 -16.51
C LEU A 60 8.75 -8.38 -17.08
N SER A 61 8.86 -8.32 -18.42
CA SER A 61 10.08 -7.89 -19.09
C SER A 61 10.27 -6.37 -18.91
N GLN A 62 11.43 -5.83 -19.28
CA GLN A 62 11.67 -4.37 -19.27
C GLN A 62 10.63 -3.62 -20.11
N GLN A 63 10.24 -4.17 -21.25
CA GLN A 63 9.21 -3.62 -22.14
C GLN A 63 7.83 -3.77 -21.52
N GLY A 64 7.58 -4.91 -20.84
CA GLY A 64 6.37 -5.16 -20.08
C GLY A 64 6.18 -4.14 -18.95
N ASP A 65 7.23 -3.85 -18.18
CA ASP A 65 7.17 -2.83 -17.13
C ASP A 65 6.84 -1.45 -17.68
N THR A 66 7.45 -1.08 -18.81
CA THR A 66 7.15 0.17 -19.49
C THR A 66 5.70 0.24 -19.96
N LEU A 67 5.21 -0.82 -20.64
CA LEU A 67 3.83 -0.86 -21.11
C LEU A 67 2.84 -0.89 -19.94
N HIS A 68 3.16 -1.58 -18.85
CA HIS A 68 2.32 -1.67 -17.66
C HIS A 68 1.99 -0.30 -17.06
N ARG A 69 2.98 0.59 -16.95
CA ARG A 69 2.76 1.97 -16.47
C ARG A 69 1.83 2.76 -17.37
N TYR A 70 1.96 2.61 -18.71
CA TYR A 70 1.07 3.27 -19.65
C TYR A 70 -0.32 2.62 -19.69
N ALA A 71 -0.40 1.29 -19.62
CA ALA A 71 -1.66 0.56 -19.63
C ALA A 71 -2.57 0.94 -18.44
N LEU A 72 -1.99 1.08 -17.25
CA LEU A 72 -2.71 1.58 -16.07
C LEU A 72 -3.30 2.96 -16.34
N ARG A 73 -2.50 3.91 -16.83
CA ARG A 73 -2.96 5.27 -17.14
C ARG A 73 -4.04 5.32 -18.21
N ILE A 74 -3.94 4.46 -19.22
CA ILE A 74 -4.96 4.39 -20.30
C ILE A 74 -6.28 3.86 -19.74
N LEU A 75 -6.23 2.79 -18.94
CA LEU A 75 -7.43 2.20 -18.33
C LEU A 75 -8.09 3.17 -17.35
N ASP A 76 -7.28 3.84 -16.51
CA ASP A 76 -7.77 4.89 -15.60
C ASP A 76 -8.45 6.03 -16.36
N LEU A 77 -7.84 6.51 -17.45
CA LEU A 77 -8.41 7.59 -18.27
C LEU A 77 -9.72 7.17 -18.95
N MET A 78 -9.84 5.91 -19.35
CA MET A 78 -11.08 5.39 -19.92
C MET A 78 -12.20 5.27 -18.87
N ASP A 79 -11.88 4.77 -17.68
CA ASP A 79 -12.84 4.69 -16.59
C ASP A 79 -13.26 6.11 -16.13
N GLU A 80 -12.33 7.07 -16.18
CA GLU A 80 -12.60 8.50 -15.96
C GLU A 80 -13.58 9.06 -17.01
N ALA A 81 -13.31 8.81 -18.28
CA ALA A 81 -14.17 9.28 -19.37
C ALA A 81 -15.59 8.73 -19.25
N MET A 82 -15.71 7.44 -18.92
CA MET A 82 -17.03 6.81 -18.71
C MET A 82 -17.76 7.40 -17.50
N THR A 83 -17.05 7.64 -16.39
CA THR A 83 -17.64 8.25 -15.19
C THR A 83 -18.09 9.69 -15.45
N SER A 84 -17.27 10.47 -16.17
CA SER A 84 -17.58 11.87 -16.51
C SER A 84 -18.76 12.02 -17.47
N VAL A 85 -18.98 11.03 -18.33
CA VAL A 85 -20.06 11.08 -19.33
C VAL A 85 -21.35 10.46 -18.81
N CYS A 86 -21.25 9.39 -17.99
CA CYS A 86 -22.40 8.55 -17.64
C CYS A 86 -22.89 8.74 -16.20
N GLY A 87 -22.12 9.39 -15.31
CA GLY A 87 -22.46 9.53 -13.89
C GLY A 87 -22.87 10.96 -13.51
N PRO A 88 -23.75 11.14 -12.50
CA PRO A 88 -23.92 12.44 -11.90
C PRO A 88 -22.57 12.89 -11.28
N PRO A 89 -22.25 14.20 -11.27
CA PRO A 89 -21.02 14.67 -10.63
C PRO A 89 -20.99 14.26 -9.16
N LEU A 90 -19.86 13.67 -8.74
CA LEU A 90 -19.65 13.36 -7.33
C LEU A 90 -19.50 14.68 -6.57
N SER A 91 -20.19 14.83 -5.46
CA SER A 91 -20.16 16.02 -4.64
C SER A 91 -20.26 15.72 -3.13
N GLY A 92 -20.02 16.73 -2.31
CA GLY A 92 -20.10 16.64 -0.86
C GLY A 92 -18.75 16.42 -0.19
N THR A 93 -18.76 16.22 1.12
CA THR A 93 -17.55 16.06 1.93
C THR A 93 -17.26 14.59 2.16
N VAL A 94 -16.04 14.15 1.91
CA VAL A 94 -15.53 12.80 2.26
C VAL A 94 -14.43 12.94 3.32
N ARG A 95 -14.64 12.30 4.47
CA ARG A 95 -13.69 12.29 5.60
C ARG A 95 -12.93 10.99 5.63
N VAL A 96 -11.62 11.05 5.37
CA VAL A 96 -10.77 9.85 5.32
C VAL A 96 -9.67 9.91 6.37
N GLY A 97 -9.49 8.79 7.09
CA GLY A 97 -8.38 8.59 8.01
C GLY A 97 -7.24 7.81 7.32
N LEU A 98 -6.02 8.32 7.39
CA LEU A 98 -4.83 7.72 6.78
C LEU A 98 -3.67 7.64 7.78
N PRO A 99 -2.83 6.57 7.76
CA PRO A 99 -1.61 6.58 8.53
C PRO A 99 -0.65 7.67 8.03
N GLU A 100 0.10 8.30 8.94
CA GLU A 100 1.02 9.39 8.58
C GLU A 100 2.11 8.93 7.59
N ASP A 101 2.59 7.70 7.70
CA ASP A 101 3.58 7.11 6.81
C ASP A 101 3.05 6.72 5.41
N PHE A 102 1.73 6.84 5.22
CA PHE A 102 1.09 6.61 3.93
C PHE A 102 1.12 7.86 3.01
N ALA A 103 1.46 9.01 3.55
CA ALA A 103 1.57 10.26 2.78
C ALA A 103 2.73 10.27 1.75
N SER A 104 3.54 9.18 1.69
CA SER A 104 4.63 9.06 0.73
C SER A 104 4.12 8.75 -0.67
N SER A 105 4.30 9.69 -1.55
CA SER A 105 4.34 9.71 -3.02
C SER A 105 3.14 9.22 -3.84
N ARG A 106 2.68 7.97 -3.77
CA ARG A 106 1.69 7.43 -4.71
C ARG A 106 0.25 7.64 -4.30
N LEU A 107 -0.04 7.55 -3.00
CA LEU A 107 -1.38 7.89 -2.53
C LEU A 107 -1.66 9.37 -2.70
N ALA A 108 -0.69 10.22 -2.41
CA ALA A 108 -0.83 11.65 -2.64
C ALA A 108 -1.17 11.95 -4.11
N ALA A 109 -0.52 11.27 -5.06
CA ALA A 109 -0.84 11.39 -6.48
C ALA A 109 -2.25 10.87 -6.82
N ALA A 110 -2.66 9.73 -6.24
CA ALA A 110 -3.99 9.17 -6.44
C ALA A 110 -5.09 10.07 -5.86
N LEU A 111 -4.88 10.60 -4.66
CA LEU A 111 -5.79 11.56 -4.02
C LEU A 111 -5.86 12.88 -4.79
N ALA A 112 -4.72 13.41 -5.26
CA ALA A 112 -4.70 14.62 -6.09
C ALA A 112 -5.48 14.42 -7.38
N SER A 113 -5.29 13.26 -8.06
CA SER A 113 -6.05 12.90 -9.25
C SER A 113 -7.55 12.75 -8.96
N PHE A 114 -7.91 12.16 -7.82
CA PHE A 114 -9.31 12.04 -7.40
C PHE A 114 -9.98 13.42 -7.23
N VAL A 115 -9.33 14.34 -6.49
CA VAL A 115 -9.85 15.70 -6.25
C VAL A 115 -9.94 16.50 -7.57
N GLN A 116 -8.92 16.42 -8.43
CA GLN A 116 -8.94 17.09 -9.73
C GLN A 116 -10.10 16.63 -10.61
N ARG A 117 -10.44 15.34 -10.57
CA ARG A 117 -11.55 14.76 -11.34
C ARG A 117 -12.92 15.05 -10.74
N ASN A 118 -12.98 15.36 -9.44
CA ASN A 118 -14.23 15.58 -8.72
C ASN A 118 -14.18 16.91 -7.96
N PRO A 119 -14.25 18.06 -8.68
CA PRO A 119 -14.02 19.38 -8.07
C PRO A 119 -15.10 19.80 -7.07
N GLU A 120 -16.26 19.14 -7.07
CA GLU A 120 -17.35 19.37 -6.11
C GLU A 120 -17.21 18.49 -4.85
N VAL A 121 -16.18 17.63 -4.77
CA VAL A 121 -15.87 16.81 -3.58
C VAL A 121 -14.86 17.54 -2.70
N GLU A 122 -15.26 17.82 -1.47
CA GLU A 122 -14.36 18.27 -0.42
C GLU A 122 -13.74 17.03 0.27
N LEU A 123 -12.42 16.88 0.17
CA LEU A 123 -11.69 15.78 0.81
C LEU A 123 -11.05 16.24 2.11
N VAL A 124 -11.55 15.73 3.25
CA VAL A 124 -11.00 16.00 4.59
C VAL A 124 -10.14 14.80 5.00
N ILE A 125 -8.82 15.02 5.07
CA ILE A 125 -7.85 13.99 5.44
C ILE A 125 -7.42 14.19 6.89
N THR A 126 -7.55 13.14 7.70
CA THR A 126 -7.00 13.06 9.04
C THR A 126 -5.88 12.04 9.09
N THR A 127 -4.71 12.41 9.59
CA THR A 127 -3.61 11.47 9.77
C THR A 127 -3.45 11.10 11.24
N GLY A 128 -2.97 9.88 11.51
CA GLY A 128 -2.73 9.41 12.87
C GLY A 128 -2.35 7.95 12.96
N LEU A 129 -2.19 7.47 14.18
CA LEU A 129 -1.97 6.05 14.45
C LEU A 129 -3.25 5.25 14.20
N SER A 130 -3.10 4.02 13.72
CA SER A 130 -4.25 3.17 13.32
C SER A 130 -5.32 3.03 14.39
N GLY A 131 -4.95 2.94 15.68
CA GLY A 131 -5.91 2.87 16.78
C GLY A 131 -6.78 4.12 16.91
N GLU A 132 -6.21 5.30 16.65
CA GLU A 132 -6.92 6.59 16.66
C GLU A 132 -7.85 6.73 15.46
N LEU A 133 -7.36 6.31 14.28
CA LEU A 133 -8.14 6.30 13.05
C LEU A 133 -9.37 5.40 13.16
N PHE A 134 -9.19 4.19 13.67
CA PHE A 134 -10.31 3.27 13.90
C PHE A 134 -11.29 3.80 14.95
N ARG A 135 -10.82 4.47 15.98
CA ARG A 135 -11.71 5.13 16.95
C ARG A 135 -12.50 6.24 16.28
N GLY A 136 -11.84 7.09 15.48
CA GLY A 136 -12.50 8.14 14.70
C GLY A 136 -13.58 7.62 13.76
N LEU A 137 -13.34 6.45 13.12
CA LEU A 137 -14.35 5.79 12.30
C LEU A 137 -15.56 5.33 13.15
N SER A 138 -15.31 4.69 14.30
CA SER A 138 -16.38 4.23 15.19
C SER A 138 -17.22 5.38 15.78
N GLU A 139 -16.62 6.57 15.93
CA GLU A 139 -17.27 7.79 16.39
C GLU A 139 -17.91 8.62 15.25
N GLY A 140 -17.87 8.14 14.02
CA GLY A 140 -18.43 8.82 12.86
C GLY A 140 -17.64 10.07 12.40
N ARG A 141 -16.40 10.23 12.86
CA ARG A 141 -15.52 11.32 12.43
C ARG A 141 -14.89 11.07 11.04
N HIS A 142 -14.85 9.82 10.62
CA HIS A 142 -14.39 9.39 9.31
C HIS A 142 -15.46 8.58 8.61
N ASP A 143 -15.57 8.71 7.30
CA ASP A 143 -16.42 7.88 6.45
C ASP A 143 -15.72 6.55 6.12
N LEU A 144 -14.40 6.62 5.92
CA LEU A 144 -13.52 5.47 5.70
C LEU A 144 -12.13 5.73 6.27
N VAL A 145 -11.43 4.65 6.58
CA VAL A 145 -10.04 4.70 7.01
C VAL A 145 -9.21 3.67 6.26
N PHE A 146 -8.02 4.06 5.85
CA PHE A 146 -6.96 3.14 5.47
C PHE A 146 -6.01 3.04 6.67
N ALA A 147 -5.78 1.84 7.18
CA ALA A 147 -5.05 1.68 8.43
C ALA A 147 -4.26 0.37 8.44
N LYS A 148 -3.38 0.23 9.43
CA LYS A 148 -2.66 -1.02 9.70
C LYS A 148 -3.35 -1.78 10.83
N ARG A 149 -3.28 -3.12 10.76
CA ARG A 149 -3.69 -3.99 11.85
C ARG A 149 -2.77 -5.21 11.96
N LEU A 150 -2.83 -5.91 13.07
CA LEU A 150 -2.23 -7.23 13.18
C LEU A 150 -3.00 -8.23 12.32
N SER A 151 -2.28 -9.09 11.61
CA SER A 151 -2.90 -10.18 10.85
C SER A 151 -3.74 -11.07 11.76
N GLY A 152 -4.93 -11.47 11.25
CA GLY A 152 -5.91 -12.24 12.01
C GLY A 152 -6.98 -11.42 12.75
N SER A 153 -6.85 -10.11 12.89
CA SER A 153 -7.93 -9.24 13.34
C SER A 153 -9.08 -9.22 12.32
N ARG A 154 -10.32 -8.96 12.77
CA ARG A 154 -11.51 -8.95 11.89
C ARG A 154 -11.93 -7.55 11.43
N ARG A 155 -11.20 -6.51 11.82
CA ARG A 155 -11.59 -5.12 11.54
C ARG A 155 -11.15 -4.70 10.14
N GLY A 156 -12.05 -4.23 9.31
CA GLY A 156 -11.82 -3.86 7.93
C GLY A 156 -11.47 -5.06 7.03
N TYR A 157 -11.35 -4.84 5.73
CA TYR A 157 -10.89 -5.86 4.79
C TYR A 157 -9.45 -5.60 4.34
N VAL A 158 -8.69 -6.67 4.15
CA VAL A 158 -7.27 -6.60 3.79
C VAL A 158 -7.12 -6.18 2.34
N VAL A 159 -6.34 -5.14 2.11
CA VAL A 159 -5.95 -4.71 0.76
C VAL A 159 -4.52 -5.11 0.44
N ARG A 160 -3.67 -5.25 1.48
CA ARG A 160 -2.28 -5.63 1.33
C ARG A 160 -1.75 -6.24 2.65
N THR A 161 -0.87 -7.23 2.55
CA THR A 161 -0.10 -7.76 3.70
C THR A 161 1.37 -7.56 3.43
N GLU A 162 2.11 -7.01 4.39
CA GLU A 162 3.52 -6.68 4.29
C GLU A 162 4.31 -7.22 5.48
N PRO A 163 5.52 -7.74 5.25
CA PRO A 163 6.43 -8.05 6.33
C PRO A 163 6.88 -6.78 7.05
N LEU A 164 7.00 -6.89 8.37
CA LEU A 164 7.55 -5.83 9.21
C LEU A 164 9.06 -6.09 9.40
N HIS A 165 9.86 -5.07 9.16
CA HIS A 165 11.32 -5.18 9.20
C HIS A 165 11.90 -4.28 10.28
N TRP A 166 12.92 -4.77 10.98
CA TRP A 166 13.79 -3.93 11.76
C TRP A 166 14.55 -2.97 10.85
N CYS A 167 14.53 -1.69 11.18
CA CYS A 167 15.17 -0.64 10.40
C CYS A 167 16.05 0.23 11.30
N GLY A 168 17.22 0.54 10.78
CA GLY A 168 18.20 1.44 11.38
C GLY A 168 18.67 2.46 10.35
N SER A 169 19.53 3.37 10.73
CA SER A 169 20.18 4.31 9.82
C SER A 169 21.02 3.56 8.76
N ALA A 170 20.94 4.00 7.51
CA ALA A 170 21.82 3.49 6.45
C ALA A 170 23.27 3.98 6.59
N THR A 171 23.50 5.08 7.33
CA THR A 171 24.78 5.78 7.40
C THR A 171 25.36 5.94 8.80
N ALA A 172 24.50 6.07 9.83
CA ALA A 172 24.96 6.17 11.20
C ALA A 172 25.35 4.80 11.78
N PRO A 173 26.26 4.76 12.78
CA PRO A 173 26.58 3.53 13.48
C PRO A 173 25.30 2.86 14.03
N ARG A 174 25.18 1.56 13.82
CA ARG A 174 24.02 0.81 14.30
C ARG A 174 24.23 0.49 15.78
N PRO A 175 23.25 0.78 16.64
CA PRO A 175 23.33 0.45 18.06
C PRO A 175 23.05 -1.04 18.35
N VAL A 176 23.11 -1.92 17.36
CA VAL A 176 22.89 -3.35 17.49
C VAL A 176 24.20 -4.00 17.92
N GLY A 177 24.17 -4.70 19.04
CA GLY A 177 25.37 -5.21 19.74
C GLY A 177 25.57 -4.57 21.11
N GLU A 178 24.81 -3.51 21.43
CA GLU A 178 24.71 -3.01 22.80
C GLU A 178 24.03 -4.03 23.73
N ALA A 179 24.36 -3.97 25.01
CA ALA A 179 23.73 -4.81 26.03
C ALA A 179 22.20 -4.61 26.08
N MET A 180 21.72 -3.43 25.70
CA MET A 180 20.30 -3.09 25.58
C MET A 180 20.03 -2.40 24.24
N ILE A 181 19.11 -2.95 23.46
CA ILE A 181 18.74 -2.40 22.13
C ILE A 181 17.98 -1.06 22.32
N PRO A 182 18.51 0.08 21.83
CA PRO A 182 17.77 1.33 21.91
C PRO A 182 16.68 1.37 20.84
N LEU A 183 15.48 1.75 21.24
CA LEU A 183 14.29 1.78 20.38
C LEU A 183 13.78 3.21 20.20
N ALA A 184 13.42 3.54 18.98
CA ALA A 184 12.61 4.70 18.63
C ALA A 184 11.21 4.21 18.23
N VAL A 185 10.20 4.55 19.03
CA VAL A 185 8.85 3.93 18.89
C VAL A 185 7.74 4.97 19.03
N HIS A 186 6.55 4.60 18.58
CA HIS A 186 5.34 5.38 18.84
C HIS A 186 4.84 5.20 20.28
N PRO A 187 4.02 6.15 20.82
CA PRO A 187 3.30 5.93 22.06
C PRO A 187 2.24 4.82 21.91
N GLN A 188 1.74 4.32 23.01
CA GLN A 188 0.57 3.42 22.99
C GLN A 188 -0.73 4.23 22.76
N PRO A 189 -1.71 3.62 22.04
CA PRO A 189 -1.67 2.32 21.39
C PRO A 189 -0.97 2.39 20.01
N SER A 190 0.00 1.53 19.78
CA SER A 190 0.71 1.41 18.49
C SER A 190 0.98 -0.05 18.17
N ILE A 191 0.50 -0.50 17.05
CA ILE A 191 0.64 -1.89 16.57
C ILE A 191 2.11 -2.26 16.34
N SER A 192 2.90 -1.38 15.72
CA SER A 192 4.33 -1.63 15.51
C SER A 192 5.10 -1.72 16.83
N ARG A 193 4.77 -0.87 17.81
CA ARG A 193 5.37 -0.93 19.14
C ARG A 193 5.04 -2.24 19.86
N GLU A 194 3.79 -2.68 19.81
CA GLU A 194 3.38 -3.97 20.41
C GLU A 194 4.18 -5.11 19.78
N ARG A 195 4.28 -5.18 18.45
CA ARG A 195 5.06 -6.21 17.76
C ARG A 195 6.54 -6.18 18.12
N ILE A 196 7.16 -4.99 18.21
CA ILE A 196 8.54 -4.82 18.66
C ILE A 196 8.73 -5.42 20.05
N PHE A 197 7.87 -5.06 20.99
CA PHE A 197 8.01 -5.48 22.38
C PHE A 197 7.74 -6.98 22.56
N ASP A 198 6.69 -7.50 21.93
CA ASP A 198 6.36 -8.92 21.97
C ASP A 198 7.51 -9.77 21.41
N ALA A 199 8.08 -9.37 20.28
CA ALA A 199 9.18 -10.10 19.65
C ALA A 199 10.45 -10.08 20.53
N LEU A 200 10.83 -8.92 21.06
CA LEU A 200 12.02 -8.81 21.93
C LEU A 200 11.83 -9.54 23.26
N ASN A 201 10.66 -9.43 23.87
CA ASN A 201 10.34 -10.13 25.12
C ASN A 201 10.34 -11.66 24.92
N ALA A 202 9.73 -12.14 23.83
CA ALA A 202 9.72 -13.58 23.52
C ALA A 202 11.12 -14.13 23.24
N ALA A 203 12.02 -13.32 22.67
CA ALA A 203 13.42 -13.68 22.42
C ALA A 203 14.35 -13.41 23.63
N GLY A 204 13.84 -12.89 24.75
CA GLY A 204 14.65 -12.53 25.91
C GLY A 204 15.71 -11.45 25.62
N ARG A 205 15.49 -10.61 24.60
CA ARG A 205 16.45 -9.56 24.19
C ARG A 205 16.17 -8.27 24.98
N PRO A 206 17.12 -7.79 25.78
CA PRO A 206 16.95 -6.56 26.54
C PRO A 206 16.91 -5.35 25.62
N TYR A 207 16.04 -4.39 25.94
CA TYR A 207 15.91 -3.14 25.21
C TYR A 207 15.65 -1.95 26.13
N ARG A 208 15.90 -0.76 25.62
CA ARG A 208 15.54 0.51 26.23
C ARG A 208 14.79 1.39 25.25
N ILE A 209 13.89 2.19 25.74
CA ILE A 209 13.23 3.20 24.90
C ILE A 209 14.16 4.42 24.86
N ALA A 210 14.65 4.76 23.67
CA ALA A 210 15.48 5.94 23.45
C ALA A 210 14.61 7.15 23.05
N VAL A 211 13.60 6.93 22.20
CA VAL A 211 12.70 7.98 21.72
C VAL A 211 11.27 7.48 21.68
N VAL A 212 10.32 8.33 22.09
CA VAL A 212 8.88 8.11 21.90
C VAL A 212 8.30 9.34 21.20
N SER A 213 7.60 9.13 20.08
CA SER A 213 6.88 10.20 19.39
C SER A 213 5.64 9.66 18.66
N SER A 214 4.55 10.43 18.67
CA SER A 214 3.37 10.14 17.86
C SER A 214 3.61 10.44 16.37
N SER A 215 4.54 11.33 16.05
CA SER A 215 4.92 11.65 14.66
C SER A 215 5.86 10.61 14.08
N VAL A 216 5.49 10.05 12.94
CA VAL A 216 6.34 9.14 12.14
C VAL A 216 7.63 9.85 11.71
N LEU A 217 7.55 11.12 11.36
CA LEU A 217 8.72 11.91 10.95
C LEU A 217 9.76 12.02 12.07
N VAL A 218 9.33 12.19 13.33
CA VAL A 218 10.24 12.26 14.48
C VAL A 218 10.86 10.89 14.77
N VAL A 219 10.08 9.81 14.71
CA VAL A 219 10.60 8.45 14.85
C VAL A 219 11.62 8.16 13.74
N HIS A 220 11.31 8.51 12.49
CA HIS A 220 12.23 8.38 11.36
C HIS A 220 13.52 9.18 11.59
N ALA A 221 13.42 10.45 11.95
CA ALA A 221 14.60 11.31 12.22
C ALA A 221 15.48 10.75 13.34
N ALA A 222 14.88 10.20 14.41
CA ALA A 222 15.59 9.56 15.50
C ALA A 222 16.36 8.32 15.04
N VAL A 223 15.74 7.47 14.20
CA VAL A 223 16.41 6.30 13.61
C VAL A 223 17.53 6.74 12.66
N MET A 224 17.28 7.73 11.81
CA MET A 224 18.30 8.30 10.91
C MET A 224 19.52 8.84 11.66
N ALA A 225 19.29 9.48 12.80
CA ALA A 225 20.35 10.01 13.67
C ALA A 225 21.08 8.91 14.48
N GLY A 226 20.69 7.63 14.35
CA GLY A 226 21.30 6.53 15.09
C GLY A 226 20.90 6.47 16.58
N LEU A 227 19.85 7.19 17.01
CA LEU A 227 19.39 7.18 18.42
C LEU A 227 18.75 5.85 18.82
N GLY A 228 18.33 5.04 17.85
CA GLY A 228 17.75 3.73 18.07
C GLY A 228 17.31 3.08 16.76
N ILE A 229 16.75 1.88 16.86
CA ILE A 229 16.10 1.19 15.74
C ILE A 229 14.59 1.20 15.92
N SER A 230 13.86 0.97 14.83
CA SER A 230 12.40 0.87 14.82
C SER A 230 11.95 -0.19 13.82
N ALA A 231 10.64 -0.35 13.68
CA ALA A 231 10.04 -1.29 12.74
C ALA A 231 9.21 -0.57 11.68
N PHE A 232 9.50 -0.88 10.40
CA PHE A 232 8.76 -0.36 9.25
C PHE A 232 8.41 -1.50 8.29
N THR A 233 7.29 -1.36 7.59
CA THR A 233 6.98 -2.23 6.45
C THR A 233 7.80 -1.80 5.24
N GLY A 234 8.05 -2.71 4.30
CA GLY A 234 8.78 -2.38 3.07
C GLY A 234 8.10 -1.28 2.26
N TYR A 235 6.77 -1.26 2.31
CA TYR A 235 5.93 -0.24 1.68
C TYR A 235 6.11 1.18 2.25
N ALA A 236 6.28 1.28 3.56
CA ALA A 236 6.35 2.55 4.30
C ALA A 236 7.77 2.84 4.82
N MET A 237 8.79 2.18 4.27
CA MET A 237 10.17 2.42 4.71
C MET A 237 10.68 3.74 4.14
N PRO A 238 11.00 4.71 5.01
CA PRO A 238 11.51 6.01 4.58
C PRO A 238 12.89 5.90 3.92
N GLU A 239 13.20 6.86 3.04
CA GLU A 239 14.55 7.00 2.48
C GLU A 239 15.60 7.22 3.58
N GLY A 240 16.79 6.67 3.38
CA GLY A 240 17.91 6.79 4.32
C GLY A 240 17.89 5.78 5.46
N LEU A 241 16.87 4.95 5.57
CA LEU A 241 16.86 3.78 6.44
C LEU A 241 17.28 2.52 5.68
N ALA A 242 17.87 1.58 6.40
CA ALA A 242 18.19 0.24 5.90
C ALA A 242 17.63 -0.82 6.85
N ARG A 243 17.35 -2.00 6.29
CA ARG A 243 17.03 -3.16 7.12
C ARG A 243 18.20 -3.53 8.00
N VAL A 244 17.90 -3.89 9.23
CA VAL A 244 18.87 -4.47 10.16
C VAL A 244 18.81 -5.98 9.96
N GLU A 245 19.90 -6.54 9.40
CA GLU A 245 20.02 -7.98 9.10
C GLU A 245 20.69 -8.79 10.23
N GLU A 246 20.87 -8.17 11.39
CA GLU A 246 21.51 -8.78 12.55
C GLU A 246 20.49 -9.66 13.30
N ASP A 247 21.00 -10.44 14.29
CA ASP A 247 20.26 -11.43 15.10
C ASP A 247 19.14 -10.78 15.95
N LEU A 248 18.10 -10.30 15.27
CA LEU A 248 16.88 -9.75 15.84
C LEU A 248 15.70 -10.69 15.56
N PRO A 249 14.75 -10.81 16.50
CA PRO A 249 13.60 -11.69 16.31
C PRO A 249 12.71 -11.23 15.16
N ASP A 250 12.03 -12.17 14.50
CA ASP A 250 11.06 -11.88 13.45
C ASP A 250 9.89 -11.07 14.01
N LEU A 251 9.54 -10.00 13.31
CA LEU A 251 8.40 -9.15 13.63
C LEU A 251 7.09 -9.62 12.99
N GLY A 252 7.15 -10.61 12.08
CA GLY A 252 6.01 -11.12 11.34
C GLY A 252 5.49 -10.15 10.29
N VAL A 253 4.19 -10.22 10.04
CA VAL A 253 3.52 -9.45 8.99
C VAL A 253 2.46 -8.51 9.56
N MET A 254 2.12 -7.50 8.79
CA MET A 254 1.10 -6.50 9.10
C MET A 254 0.14 -6.35 7.92
N ASP A 255 -1.16 -6.31 8.21
CA ASP A 255 -2.17 -6.06 7.21
C ASP A 255 -2.44 -4.57 7.07
N TYR A 256 -2.48 -4.07 5.84
CA TYR A 256 -3.12 -2.82 5.48
C TYR A 256 -4.58 -3.11 5.12
N VAL A 257 -5.47 -2.38 5.73
CA VAL A 257 -6.90 -2.61 5.61
C VAL A 257 -7.64 -1.31 5.29
N ILE A 258 -8.78 -1.45 4.62
CA ILE A 258 -9.79 -0.41 4.57
C ILE A 258 -10.94 -0.84 5.49
N ASP A 259 -11.35 0.08 6.36
CA ASP A 259 -12.55 -0.03 7.19
C ASP A 259 -13.42 1.21 6.93
N ARG A 260 -14.74 1.07 6.99
CA ARG A 260 -15.67 2.10 6.53
C ARG A 260 -16.98 2.11 7.32
N GLN A 261 -17.71 3.20 7.21
CA GLN A 261 -19.09 3.26 7.69
C GLN A 261 -19.98 2.29 6.90
N ALA A 262 -21.07 1.87 7.53
CA ALA A 262 -22.02 0.93 6.92
C ALA A 262 -22.69 1.50 5.65
N SER A 263 -22.84 2.82 5.58
CA SER A 263 -23.37 3.53 4.41
C SER A 263 -22.37 4.64 4.03
N LEU A 264 -21.95 4.62 2.79
CA LEU A 264 -21.09 5.63 2.19
C LEU A 264 -21.87 6.46 1.17
N SER A 265 -21.43 7.69 0.94
CA SER A 265 -21.82 8.45 -0.23
C SER A 265 -21.12 7.92 -1.48
N ASP A 266 -21.68 8.20 -2.68
CA ASP A 266 -21.07 7.81 -3.96
C ASP A 266 -19.62 8.32 -4.08
N ALA A 267 -19.34 9.51 -3.56
CA ALA A 267 -18.01 10.10 -3.52
C ALA A 267 -17.06 9.32 -2.60
N ALA A 268 -17.53 8.86 -1.44
CA ALA A 268 -16.74 8.05 -0.52
C ALA A 268 -16.49 6.64 -1.06
N GLU A 269 -17.46 6.03 -1.75
CA GLU A 269 -17.26 4.75 -2.44
C GLU A 269 -16.26 4.86 -3.60
N ALA A 270 -16.31 5.96 -4.33
CA ALA A 270 -15.35 6.23 -5.40
C ALA A 270 -13.93 6.41 -4.83
N LEU A 271 -13.79 7.13 -3.71
CA LEU A 271 -12.50 7.26 -3.01
C LEU A 271 -12.00 5.91 -2.49
N GLU A 272 -12.88 5.06 -1.94
CA GLU A 272 -12.52 3.72 -1.49
C GLU A 272 -11.85 2.91 -2.61
N ARG A 273 -12.42 2.91 -3.82
CA ARG A 273 -11.83 2.25 -4.99
C ARG A 273 -10.44 2.78 -5.31
N VAL A 274 -10.25 4.10 -5.29
CA VAL A 274 -8.95 4.75 -5.51
C VAL A 274 -7.92 4.31 -4.47
N LEU A 275 -8.31 4.23 -3.20
CA LEU A 275 -7.42 3.76 -2.11
C LEU A 275 -7.03 2.28 -2.28
N VAL A 276 -7.98 1.43 -2.66
CA VAL A 276 -7.73 0.00 -2.93
C VAL A 276 -6.72 -0.16 -4.05
N ASP A 277 -6.92 0.54 -5.17
CA ASP A 277 -6.06 0.43 -6.35
C ASP A 277 -4.67 1.01 -6.05
N ALA A 278 -4.59 2.14 -5.37
CA ALA A 278 -3.33 2.71 -4.92
C ALA A 278 -2.57 1.77 -3.98
N ALA A 279 -3.25 1.06 -3.07
CA ALA A 279 -2.64 0.12 -2.15
C ALA A 279 -2.18 -1.18 -2.83
N ARG A 280 -2.87 -1.64 -3.88
CA ARG A 280 -2.56 -2.87 -4.62
C ARG A 280 -1.57 -2.69 -5.76
N GLY A 281 -1.41 -1.47 -6.28
CA GLY A 281 -0.61 -1.15 -7.46
C GLY A 281 0.91 -1.11 -7.25
N PHE A 282 1.41 -1.84 -6.26
CA PHE A 282 2.84 -1.93 -5.91
C PHE A 282 3.41 -3.31 -6.13
#